data_ff6fbc5e410fa66322d7a2e857578a5d
#
_entry.id   ff6fbc5e410fa66322d7a2e857578a5d
#
_cell.length_a   1.000
_cell.length_b   1.000
_cell.length_c   1.000
_cell.angle_alpha   90.00
_cell.angle_beta   90.00
_cell.angle_gamma   90.00
#
_symmetry.space_group_name_H-M   'P 1'
#
loop_
_entity.id
_entity.type
_entity.pdbx_description
1 polymer ?
#
loop_
_entity_poly.entity_id
_entity_poly.type
_entity_poly.pdbx_seq_one_letter_code
_entity_poly.pdbx_strand_id
1 'polypeptide(L)'
;MLQLSLAFAAVACLTLPLSAASIADQLAAAKWTHHAKAPGYSEGPTWLNGEVFFCSGALLKVDKAGKGFPWLDLNPAGTFLRRDQQLLIVDNKHKAVLALATNGVVAVLADQFEGKALRSLNDVTVDARGNIYWTDPEGSSAAKPVGDIYRLSVAGKVTRVASGFAFPNGLDVDPASRFLYLIESQSKKILRLALPANDDAPLGTPEVFHDLGGSGGDGCVFDAADNLWVADFHRPDTKKGRITVLSPDAKVLGQLDVPAQVVSNITFGGANHDEIFCTTGTPDGVFHAKVGVKGFAGHPGAELKPLRTLASQPHEGAHPLHARRFGVPGNIGVSRGWYIWRKFDRASWTGEFEHEGNGEIFTAKILPWATTYRYLTYGAHVDEPLPGERVNCFFNPDGDQRRGWLVHYQDELCQMKGHNHAWVIQSVKPGGREFSAQVFAGDKPFEDKPRDFTIAADAKFFRDGQRTDSPALKPGDRLYFTWTKETAGRVVRLIADDASLDGVKKIEADVVAARTARDGLTGQVELVSGDTVHFLIHSSYWSQGNQLKPGQAVQLRATDAQFNPVGEAIEAELVTRKNLGTYGSGANEATLKLKQPADAKKLAGWKKSQIARILAR
;
A
#
# COMPACT_ATOMS: atom_id res chain seq x y z
N MET A 1 -68.95 -0.20 67.43
CA MET A 1 -68.13 0.42 66.40
C MET A 1 -66.74 -0.18 66.49
N LEU A 2 -66.41 -1.20 65.66
CA LEU A 2 -65.13 -1.85 65.61
C LEU A 2 -64.27 -1.11 64.58
N GLN A 3 -63.12 -0.59 64.98
CA GLN A 3 -62.10 -0.09 64.08
C GLN A 3 -61.14 -1.22 63.70
N LEU A 4 -61.10 -1.59 62.41
CA LEU A 4 -60.07 -2.50 61.86
C LEU A 4 -58.86 -1.64 61.43
N SER A 5 -57.71 -1.89 62.03
CA SER A 5 -56.44 -1.35 61.64
C SER A 5 -55.81 -2.27 60.60
N LEU A 6 -55.68 -1.84 59.35
CA LEU A 6 -54.87 -2.53 58.33
C LEU A 6 -53.38 -2.13 58.48
N ALA A 7 -52.53 -3.09 58.79
CA ALA A 7 -51.10 -2.91 58.72
C ALA A 7 -50.59 -3.20 57.27
N PHE A 8 -50.08 -2.20 56.63
CA PHE A 8 -49.33 -2.37 55.33
C PHE A 8 -47.91 -2.81 55.62
N ALA A 9 -47.59 -4.03 55.27
CA ALA A 9 -46.22 -4.49 55.25
C ALA A 9 -45.56 -4.00 53.92
N ALA A 10 -44.61 -3.05 54.00
CA ALA A 10 -43.81 -2.61 52.87
C ALA A 10 -42.70 -3.68 52.61
N VAL A 11 -42.84 -4.42 51.54
CA VAL A 11 -41.75 -5.28 51.02
C VAL A 11 -40.75 -4.35 50.33
N ALA A 12 -39.64 -4.06 50.98
CA ALA A 12 -38.48 -3.41 50.35
C ALA A 12 -37.82 -4.39 49.40
N CYS A 13 -38.09 -4.24 48.11
CA CYS A 13 -37.35 -4.95 47.07
C CYS A 13 -35.93 -4.35 46.99
N LEU A 14 -34.95 -5.01 47.62
CA LEU A 14 -33.54 -4.69 47.45
C LEU A 14 -33.14 -5.05 46.04
N THR A 15 -33.21 -4.09 45.13
CA THR A 15 -32.52 -4.19 43.84
C THR A 15 -31.05 -4.02 44.10
N LEU A 16 -30.34 -5.14 44.21
CA LEU A 16 -28.87 -5.13 44.11
C LEU A 16 -28.51 -4.53 42.76
N PRO A 17 -27.60 -3.54 42.68
CA PRO A 17 -27.14 -3.05 41.43
C PRO A 17 -26.49 -4.24 40.71
N LEU A 18 -26.97 -4.61 39.50
CA LEU A 18 -26.28 -5.51 38.62
C LEU A 18 -24.90 -4.90 38.42
N SER A 19 -23.87 -5.54 38.94
CA SER A 19 -22.47 -5.16 38.64
C SER A 19 -22.30 -5.18 37.12
N ALA A 20 -21.91 -4.06 36.53
CA ALA A 20 -21.59 -4.02 35.12
C ALA A 20 -20.48 -5.10 34.85
N ALA A 21 -20.68 -5.89 33.80
CA ALA A 21 -19.72 -6.90 33.41
C ALA A 21 -18.33 -6.26 33.22
N SER A 22 -17.28 -6.93 33.70
CA SER A 22 -15.92 -6.44 33.51
C SER A 22 -15.55 -6.39 32.01
N ILE A 23 -14.55 -5.60 31.65
CA ILE A 23 -14.04 -5.58 30.26
C ILE A 23 -13.60 -6.98 29.83
N ALA A 24 -12.95 -7.76 30.73
CA ALA A 24 -12.57 -9.13 30.43
C ALA A 24 -13.77 -10.02 30.08
N ASP A 25 -14.88 -9.92 30.84
CA ASP A 25 -16.11 -10.68 30.55
C ASP A 25 -16.76 -10.26 29.24
N GLN A 26 -16.78 -8.96 28.94
CA GLN A 26 -17.31 -8.42 27.70
C GLN A 26 -16.50 -8.89 26.49
N LEU A 27 -15.15 -8.87 26.57
CA LEU A 27 -14.28 -9.37 25.52
C LEU A 27 -14.39 -10.88 25.34
N ALA A 28 -14.53 -11.66 26.43
CA ALA A 28 -14.75 -13.10 26.35
C ALA A 28 -16.07 -13.47 25.67
N ALA A 29 -17.09 -12.62 25.77
CA ALA A 29 -18.38 -12.79 25.09
C ALA A 29 -18.38 -12.30 23.62
N ALA A 30 -17.41 -11.48 23.24
CA ALA A 30 -17.34 -10.85 21.92
C ALA A 30 -17.08 -11.90 20.83
N LYS A 31 -17.77 -11.73 19.68
CA LYS A 31 -17.59 -12.61 18.53
C LYS A 31 -17.21 -11.78 17.32
N TRP A 32 -16.11 -12.17 16.70
CA TRP A 32 -15.65 -11.55 15.48
C TRP A 32 -16.54 -11.90 14.29
N THR A 33 -16.82 -10.90 13.48
CA THR A 33 -17.41 -11.02 12.16
C THR A 33 -16.44 -10.42 11.16
N HIS A 34 -16.18 -11.14 10.05
CA HIS A 34 -15.45 -10.59 8.94
C HIS A 34 -16.31 -9.54 8.24
N HIS A 35 -15.82 -8.30 8.16
CA HIS A 35 -16.57 -7.16 7.65
C HIS A 35 -16.30 -6.91 6.17
N ALA A 36 -15.02 -6.88 5.79
CA ALA A 36 -14.62 -6.62 4.41
C ALA A 36 -13.23 -7.19 4.10
N LYS A 37 -13.04 -7.64 2.86
CA LYS A 37 -11.72 -7.96 2.32
C LYS A 37 -11.01 -6.68 1.89
N ALA A 38 -9.68 -6.67 2.02
CA ALA A 38 -8.83 -5.61 1.52
C ALA A 38 -7.98 -6.07 0.34
N PRO A 39 -7.62 -5.17 -0.60
CA PRO A 39 -6.71 -5.49 -1.70
C PRO A 39 -5.27 -5.70 -1.25
N GLY A 40 -4.91 -5.18 -0.08
CA GLY A 40 -3.58 -5.24 0.50
C GLY A 40 -3.61 -5.10 2.01
N TYR A 41 -2.43 -4.83 2.60
CA TYR A 41 -2.30 -4.45 3.99
C TYR A 41 -3.24 -3.27 4.29
N SER A 42 -4.04 -3.37 5.34
CA SER A 42 -5.05 -2.37 5.66
C SER A 42 -4.74 -1.64 6.96
N GLU A 43 -5.10 -0.37 7.03
CA GLU A 43 -4.83 0.58 8.10
C GLU A 43 -6.01 1.51 8.36
N GLY A 44 -5.89 2.32 9.41
CA GLY A 44 -6.72 3.49 9.71
C GLY A 44 -8.22 3.27 9.52
N PRO A 45 -8.87 2.32 10.23
CA PRO A 45 -10.29 2.12 10.11
C PRO A 45 -11.05 3.28 10.72
N THR A 46 -12.15 3.70 10.09
CA THR A 46 -13.03 4.74 10.60
C THR A 46 -14.48 4.38 10.35
N TRP A 47 -15.32 4.55 11.36
CA TRP A 47 -16.77 4.46 11.25
C TRP A 47 -17.37 5.84 11.03
N LEU A 48 -17.98 6.06 9.87
CA LEU A 48 -18.59 7.32 9.50
C LEU A 48 -19.97 7.10 8.86
N ASN A 49 -21.02 7.67 9.43
CA ASN A 49 -22.39 7.63 8.89
C ASN A 49 -22.93 6.23 8.56
N GLY A 50 -22.61 5.24 9.39
CA GLY A 50 -23.07 3.86 9.17
C GLY A 50 -22.23 3.05 8.20
N GLU A 51 -21.11 3.58 7.75
CA GLU A 51 -20.19 2.94 6.80
C GLU A 51 -18.78 2.85 7.38
N VAL A 52 -18.02 1.86 6.93
CA VAL A 52 -16.62 1.70 7.32
C VAL A 52 -15.71 2.19 6.19
N PHE A 53 -14.80 3.06 6.56
CA PHE A 53 -13.70 3.50 5.71
C PHE A 53 -12.39 2.95 6.27
N PHE A 54 -11.45 2.64 5.41
CA PHE A 54 -10.13 2.18 5.83
C PHE A 54 -9.09 2.43 4.73
N CYS A 55 -7.82 2.44 5.13
CA CYS A 55 -6.68 2.64 4.24
C CYS A 55 -6.18 1.28 3.73
N SER A 56 -6.04 1.13 2.42
CA SER A 56 -5.31 0.00 1.81
C SER A 56 -4.85 0.43 0.42
N GLY A 57 -3.80 1.27 0.38
CA GLY A 57 -3.30 1.91 -0.82
C GLY A 57 -4.25 2.94 -1.47
N ALA A 58 -5.42 3.12 -0.86
CA ALA A 58 -6.42 4.13 -1.14
C ALA A 58 -7.24 4.36 0.13
N LEU A 59 -8.06 5.40 0.18
CA LEU A 59 -9.17 5.42 1.11
C LEU A 59 -10.29 4.56 0.52
N LEU A 60 -10.53 3.40 1.13
CA LEU A 60 -11.57 2.49 0.72
C LEU A 60 -12.84 2.72 1.53
N LYS A 61 -13.96 2.43 0.89
CA LYS A 61 -15.29 2.40 1.50
C LYS A 61 -15.85 1.00 1.33
N VAL A 62 -16.54 0.49 2.34
CA VAL A 62 -17.17 -0.82 2.26
C VAL A 62 -18.57 -0.67 1.70
N ASP A 63 -18.87 -1.41 0.63
CA ASP A 63 -20.20 -1.48 0.05
C ASP A 63 -21.17 -2.35 0.89
N LYS A 64 -22.44 -2.39 0.49
CA LYS A 64 -23.48 -3.18 1.17
C LYS A 64 -23.25 -4.70 1.13
N ALA A 65 -22.37 -5.17 0.24
CA ALA A 65 -21.99 -6.58 0.15
C ALA A 65 -20.76 -6.91 1.00
N GLY A 66 -20.22 -5.95 1.76
CA GLY A 66 -19.01 -6.13 2.56
C GLY A 66 -17.72 -6.08 1.74
N LYS A 67 -17.77 -5.56 0.51
CA LYS A 67 -16.59 -5.43 -0.34
C LYS A 67 -16.02 -4.02 -0.24
N GLY A 68 -14.73 -3.93 0.07
CA GLY A 68 -13.99 -2.68 0.02
C GLY A 68 -13.71 -2.24 -1.42
N PHE A 69 -13.97 -0.99 -1.73
CA PHE A 69 -13.64 -0.38 -3.02
C PHE A 69 -12.99 1.00 -2.82
N PRO A 70 -12.08 1.41 -3.72
CA PRO A 70 -11.46 2.72 -3.65
C PRO A 70 -12.53 3.83 -3.74
N TRP A 71 -12.53 4.73 -2.77
CA TRP A 71 -13.49 5.83 -2.72
C TRP A 71 -12.85 7.18 -3.07
N LEU A 72 -11.64 7.45 -2.59
CA LEU A 72 -10.88 8.64 -2.93
C LEU A 72 -9.48 8.27 -3.43
N ASP A 73 -9.01 9.05 -4.39
CA ASP A 73 -7.68 8.92 -4.99
C ASP A 73 -6.58 9.51 -4.09
N LEU A 74 -6.34 8.83 -2.98
CA LEU A 74 -5.35 9.13 -1.95
C LEU A 74 -4.43 7.92 -1.77
N ASN A 75 -3.38 8.07 -0.99
CA ASN A 75 -2.57 6.97 -0.43
C ASN A 75 -2.44 7.16 1.08
N PRO A 76 -3.55 7.02 1.82
CA PRO A 76 -3.56 7.29 3.24
C PRO A 76 -2.86 6.17 4.01
N ALA A 77 -2.24 6.53 5.13
CA ALA A 77 -1.71 5.61 6.11
C ALA A 77 -2.61 5.53 7.35
N GLY A 78 -3.15 6.65 7.82
CA GLY A 78 -4.02 6.71 8.98
C GLY A 78 -5.18 7.67 8.78
N THR A 79 -6.25 7.44 9.53
CA THR A 79 -7.43 8.32 9.57
C THR A 79 -7.93 8.50 10.99
N PHE A 80 -8.55 9.65 11.25
CA PHE A 80 -9.20 9.96 12.53
C PHE A 80 -10.49 10.73 12.31
N LEU A 81 -11.59 10.28 12.90
CA LEU A 81 -12.85 10.98 12.82
C LEU A 81 -12.98 11.99 13.98
N ARG A 82 -13.05 13.25 13.63
CA ARG A 82 -13.35 14.32 14.59
C ARG A 82 -14.82 14.26 15.02
N ARG A 83 -15.11 14.77 16.21
CA ARG A 83 -16.50 14.83 16.72
C ARG A 83 -17.44 15.64 15.81
N ASP A 84 -16.93 16.61 15.06
CA ASP A 84 -17.70 17.41 14.08
C ASP A 84 -17.90 16.70 12.73
N GLN A 85 -17.60 15.40 12.67
CA GLN A 85 -17.75 14.53 11.50
C GLN A 85 -16.80 14.84 10.33
N GLN A 86 -15.75 15.63 10.54
CA GLN A 86 -14.67 15.72 9.57
C GLN A 86 -13.70 14.56 9.75
N LEU A 87 -13.37 13.90 8.65
CA LEU A 87 -12.37 12.85 8.64
C LEU A 87 -10.99 13.44 8.36
N LEU A 88 -10.09 13.36 9.34
CA LEU A 88 -8.68 13.66 9.15
C LEU A 88 -8.01 12.48 8.45
N ILE A 89 -7.08 12.76 7.56
CA ILE A 89 -6.37 11.77 6.76
C ILE A 89 -4.91 12.18 6.65
N VAL A 90 -3.99 11.29 6.98
CA VAL A 90 -2.58 11.48 6.65
C VAL A 90 -2.29 10.77 5.34
N ASP A 91 -1.94 11.56 4.32
CA ASP A 91 -1.86 11.08 2.94
C ASP A 91 -0.43 11.13 2.39
N ASN A 92 0.11 9.97 2.05
CA ASN A 92 1.46 9.82 1.53
C ASN A 92 1.57 10.12 0.03
N LYS A 93 0.45 10.21 -0.70
CA LYS A 93 0.45 10.62 -2.10
C LYS A 93 0.72 12.12 -2.24
N HIS A 94 0.03 12.95 -1.45
CA HIS A 94 0.18 14.40 -1.47
C HIS A 94 1.18 14.89 -0.43
N LYS A 95 1.71 13.99 0.42
CA LYS A 95 2.58 14.34 1.56
C LYS A 95 1.91 15.39 2.44
N ALA A 96 0.67 15.11 2.85
CA ALA A 96 -0.18 16.11 3.47
C ALA A 96 -1.08 15.54 4.57
N VAL A 97 -1.41 16.40 5.52
CA VAL A 97 -2.54 16.22 6.44
C VAL A 97 -3.77 16.81 5.76
N LEU A 98 -4.79 16.01 5.59
CA LEU A 98 -6.01 16.36 4.88
C LEU A 98 -7.21 16.32 5.82
N ALA A 99 -8.23 17.11 5.51
CA ALA A 99 -9.56 16.99 6.10
C ALA A 99 -10.60 16.75 5.01
N LEU A 100 -11.36 15.67 5.15
CA LEU A 100 -12.48 15.35 4.29
C LEU A 100 -13.76 15.79 4.96
N ALA A 101 -14.42 16.74 4.35
CA ALA A 101 -15.73 17.22 4.79
C ALA A 101 -16.86 16.27 4.36
N THR A 102 -18.02 16.33 5.03
CA THR A 102 -19.20 15.50 4.74
C THR A 102 -19.75 15.66 3.32
N ASN A 103 -19.47 16.80 2.66
CA ASN A 103 -19.82 17.06 1.26
C ASN A 103 -18.80 16.48 0.25
N GLY A 104 -17.80 15.72 0.70
CA GLY A 104 -16.77 15.13 -0.14
C GLY A 104 -15.63 16.06 -0.54
N VAL A 105 -15.60 17.29 -0.07
CA VAL A 105 -14.48 18.21 -0.31
C VAL A 105 -13.30 17.80 0.56
N VAL A 106 -12.15 17.63 -0.07
CA VAL A 106 -10.88 17.34 0.60
C VAL A 106 -10.05 18.61 0.70
N ALA A 107 -9.80 19.06 1.91
CA ALA A 107 -8.96 20.22 2.22
C ALA A 107 -7.55 19.77 2.60
N VAL A 108 -6.52 20.45 2.09
CA VAL A 108 -5.12 20.30 2.55
C VAL A 108 -4.93 21.25 3.73
N LEU A 109 -4.61 20.70 4.89
CA LEU A 109 -4.38 21.46 6.12
C LEU A 109 -2.89 21.76 6.35
N ALA A 110 -2.02 20.79 6.06
CA ALA A 110 -0.57 20.93 6.12
C ALA A 110 0.10 20.03 5.08
N ASP A 111 1.17 20.51 4.43
CA ASP A 111 1.93 19.75 3.43
C ASP A 111 3.45 20.02 3.51
N GLN A 112 3.88 20.85 4.47
CA GLN A 112 5.29 21.18 4.67
C GLN A 112 5.61 21.53 6.12
N PHE A 113 6.88 21.35 6.48
CA PHE A 113 7.49 21.81 7.70
C PHE A 113 8.84 22.48 7.36
N GLU A 114 9.08 23.71 7.85
CA GLU A 114 10.28 24.49 7.54
C GLU A 114 10.63 24.60 6.04
N GLY A 115 9.60 24.78 5.20
CA GLY A 115 9.76 24.89 3.75
C GLY A 115 10.06 23.58 3.02
N LYS A 116 10.05 22.44 3.71
CA LYS A 116 10.24 21.10 3.13
C LYS A 116 8.93 20.33 3.18
N ALA A 117 8.65 19.54 2.14
CA ALA A 117 7.49 18.64 2.12
C ALA A 117 7.55 17.67 3.31
N LEU A 118 6.38 17.31 3.85
CA LEU A 118 6.25 16.26 4.85
C LEU A 118 6.78 14.93 4.27
N ARG A 119 7.31 14.06 5.15
CA ARG A 119 8.06 12.89 4.71
C ARG A 119 7.18 11.63 4.60
N SER A 120 6.95 10.95 5.72
CA SER A 120 6.23 9.69 5.78
C SER A 120 5.19 9.75 6.89
N LEU A 121 4.01 10.21 6.55
CA LEU A 121 2.92 10.30 7.53
C LEU A 121 2.37 8.89 7.80
N ASN A 122 2.14 8.58 9.08
CA ASN A 122 1.66 7.26 9.48
C ASN A 122 0.28 7.31 10.12
N ASP A 123 0.11 7.92 11.29
CA ASP A 123 -1.18 8.00 11.96
C ASP A 123 -1.48 9.43 12.46
N VAL A 124 -2.74 9.71 12.83
CA VAL A 124 -3.23 11.06 13.11
C VAL A 124 -4.28 11.06 14.20
N THR A 125 -4.23 12.08 15.08
CA THR A 125 -5.25 12.35 16.11
C THR A 125 -5.44 13.85 16.34
N VAL A 126 -6.35 14.24 17.24
CA VAL A 126 -6.67 15.63 17.58
C VAL A 126 -6.81 15.80 19.09
N ASP A 127 -6.38 16.92 19.65
CA ASP A 127 -6.63 17.27 21.07
C ASP A 127 -7.94 18.04 21.27
N ALA A 128 -8.34 18.28 22.53
CA ALA A 128 -9.56 19.00 22.86
C ALA A 128 -9.57 20.48 22.42
N ARG A 129 -8.41 21.06 22.11
CA ARG A 129 -8.29 22.42 21.55
C ARG A 129 -8.43 22.43 20.04
N GLY A 130 -8.38 21.26 19.39
CA GLY A 130 -8.46 21.10 17.95
C GLY A 130 -7.11 21.07 17.23
N ASN A 131 -5.98 20.99 17.96
CA ASN A 131 -4.68 20.79 17.35
C ASN A 131 -4.59 19.37 16.82
N ILE A 132 -4.02 19.22 15.63
CA ILE A 132 -3.85 17.93 14.95
C ILE A 132 -2.42 17.45 15.16
N TYR A 133 -2.27 16.18 15.55
CA TYR A 133 -0.97 15.53 15.73
C TYR A 133 -0.84 14.36 14.75
N TRP A 134 0.37 14.16 14.22
CA TRP A 134 0.66 12.97 13.40
C TRP A 134 2.07 12.47 13.62
N THR A 135 2.28 11.18 13.34
CA THR A 135 3.57 10.51 13.41
C THR A 135 4.26 10.47 12.05
N ASP A 136 5.59 10.55 12.08
CA ASP A 136 6.49 10.42 10.92
C ASP A 136 7.62 9.45 11.26
N PRO A 137 7.48 8.15 10.91
CA PRO A 137 8.49 7.13 11.19
C PRO A 137 9.62 7.06 10.16
N GLU A 138 9.72 7.95 9.18
CA GLU A 138 10.66 7.82 8.05
C GLU A 138 12.10 7.60 8.47
N GLY A 139 12.68 6.49 8.01
CA GLY A 139 14.06 6.13 8.28
C GLY A 139 14.35 5.71 9.72
N SER A 140 13.29 5.57 10.55
CA SER A 140 13.40 5.23 11.97
C SER A 140 13.37 3.71 12.20
N SER A 141 14.15 3.27 13.18
CA SER A 141 14.21 1.88 13.66
C SER A 141 14.70 1.83 15.11
N ALA A 142 14.69 0.65 15.72
CA ALA A 142 15.27 0.46 17.05
C ALA A 142 16.75 0.85 17.13
N ALA A 143 17.51 0.59 16.06
CA ALA A 143 18.94 0.95 15.98
C ALA A 143 19.17 2.43 15.61
N LYS A 144 18.16 3.09 15.05
CA LYS A 144 18.23 4.49 14.61
C LYS A 144 16.91 5.19 14.93
N PRO A 145 16.66 5.59 16.18
CA PRO A 145 15.41 6.21 16.59
C PRO A 145 15.36 7.68 16.17
N VAL A 146 14.92 7.93 14.94
CA VAL A 146 14.85 9.28 14.32
C VAL A 146 13.43 9.68 13.93
N GLY A 147 12.42 8.93 14.38
CA GLY A 147 11.02 9.23 14.13
C GLY A 147 10.57 10.48 14.89
N ASP A 148 9.60 11.20 14.32
CA ASP A 148 9.11 12.48 14.77
C ASP A 148 7.59 12.47 15.06
N ILE A 149 7.17 13.38 15.93
CA ILE A 149 5.75 13.77 16.08
C ILE A 149 5.63 15.25 15.72
N TYR A 150 4.66 15.54 14.86
CA TYR A 150 4.33 16.90 14.45
C TYR A 150 2.96 17.33 14.99
N ARG A 151 2.77 18.63 15.11
CA ARG A 151 1.50 19.25 15.45
C ARG A 151 1.18 20.37 14.46
N LEU A 152 -0.05 20.38 13.97
CA LEU A 152 -0.68 21.54 13.34
C LEU A 152 -1.54 22.22 14.40
N SER A 153 -1.16 23.42 14.84
CA SER A 153 -1.96 24.17 15.80
C SER A 153 -3.22 24.76 15.14
N VAL A 154 -4.18 25.12 15.97
CA VAL A 154 -5.40 25.84 15.50
C VAL A 154 -5.09 27.17 14.83
N ALA A 155 -3.91 27.75 15.08
CA ALA A 155 -3.40 28.93 14.38
C ALA A 155 -2.81 28.62 13.00
N GLY A 156 -2.80 27.36 12.56
CA GLY A 156 -2.26 26.94 11.27
C GLY A 156 -0.74 26.77 11.24
N LYS A 157 -0.07 26.73 12.39
CA LYS A 157 1.39 26.53 12.49
C LYS A 157 1.74 25.07 12.63
N VAL A 158 2.59 24.55 11.73
CA VAL A 158 3.20 23.22 11.85
C VAL A 158 4.44 23.31 12.74
N THR A 159 4.55 22.41 13.71
CA THR A 159 5.67 22.33 14.65
C THR A 159 6.05 20.87 14.86
N ARG A 160 7.34 20.54 14.87
CA ARG A 160 7.83 19.26 15.37
C ARG A 160 7.86 19.32 16.89
N VAL A 161 6.98 18.57 17.55
CA VAL A 161 6.73 18.66 18.99
C VAL A 161 7.45 17.62 19.82
N ALA A 162 7.92 16.54 19.18
CA ALA A 162 8.77 15.52 19.78
C ALA A 162 9.55 14.78 18.70
N SER A 163 10.68 14.16 19.04
CA SER A 163 11.56 13.43 18.12
C SER A 163 12.36 12.35 18.84
N GLY A 164 13.02 11.48 18.06
CA GLY A 164 13.90 10.45 18.61
C GLY A 164 13.19 9.13 18.91
N PHE A 165 12.10 8.85 18.21
CA PHE A 165 11.33 7.62 18.40
C PHE A 165 11.76 6.49 17.46
N ALA A 166 11.68 5.25 17.99
CA ALA A 166 11.95 4.02 17.24
C ALA A 166 10.68 3.53 16.54
N PHE A 167 10.37 4.08 15.39
CA PHE A 167 9.17 3.84 14.60
C PHE A 167 7.89 4.27 15.35
N PRO A 168 7.66 5.60 15.50
CA PRO A 168 6.41 6.11 16.02
C PRO A 168 5.28 5.76 15.06
N ASN A 169 4.27 5.04 15.56
CA ASN A 169 3.17 4.49 14.79
C ASN A 169 1.85 5.09 15.25
N GLY A 170 0.91 4.30 15.75
CA GLY A 170 -0.37 4.78 16.23
C GLY A 170 -0.26 5.79 17.36
N LEU A 171 -1.16 6.76 17.38
CA LEU A 171 -1.23 7.75 18.45
C LEU A 171 -2.68 8.13 18.73
N ASP A 172 -2.98 8.42 19.99
CA ASP A 172 -4.28 9.01 20.36
C ASP A 172 -4.14 9.90 21.60
N VAL A 173 -5.08 10.83 21.77
CA VAL A 173 -5.15 11.73 22.92
C VAL A 173 -6.23 11.26 23.88
N ASP A 174 -5.89 11.15 25.18
CA ASP A 174 -6.84 10.72 26.20
C ASP A 174 -8.10 11.62 26.25
N PRO A 175 -9.26 11.09 26.65
CA PRO A 175 -10.52 11.82 26.68
C PRO A 175 -10.47 13.15 27.45
N ALA A 176 -9.62 13.24 28.46
CA ALA A 176 -9.41 14.47 29.24
C ALA A 176 -8.38 15.43 28.62
N SER A 177 -7.78 15.05 27.49
CA SER A 177 -6.74 15.84 26.77
C SER A 177 -5.57 16.26 27.66
N ARG A 178 -5.08 15.34 28.48
CA ARG A 178 -3.94 15.53 29.37
C ARG A 178 -2.64 15.00 28.74
N PHE A 179 -2.77 13.86 28.02
CA PHE A 179 -1.64 13.13 27.45
C PHE A 179 -1.93 12.72 26.01
N LEU A 180 -0.88 12.75 25.20
CA LEU A 180 -0.81 12.03 23.94
C LEU A 180 -0.15 10.67 24.21
N TYR A 181 -0.80 9.60 23.80
CA TYR A 181 -0.27 8.24 23.83
C TYR A 181 0.30 7.89 22.47
N LEU A 182 1.47 7.25 22.47
CA LEU A 182 2.22 6.88 21.27
C LEU A 182 2.57 5.41 21.31
N ILE A 183 2.26 4.68 20.26
CA ILE A 183 2.77 3.34 20.04
C ILE A 183 4.15 3.45 19.36
N GLU A 184 5.19 3.09 20.08
CA GLU A 184 6.55 3.01 19.55
C GLU A 184 6.84 1.55 19.19
N SER A 185 6.52 1.17 17.93
CA SER A 185 6.46 -0.23 17.52
C SER A 185 7.78 -0.98 17.66
N GLN A 186 8.90 -0.34 17.31
CA GLN A 186 10.22 -1.01 17.34
C GLN A 186 10.78 -1.19 18.75
N SER A 187 10.42 -0.35 19.71
CA SER A 187 10.74 -0.54 21.12
C SER A 187 9.72 -1.44 21.83
N LYS A 188 8.59 -1.74 21.18
CA LYS A 188 7.46 -2.52 21.70
C LYS A 188 6.76 -1.88 22.90
N LYS A 189 6.83 -0.57 23.00
CA LYS A 189 6.32 0.20 24.14
C LYS A 189 5.21 1.13 23.73
N ILE A 190 4.34 1.39 24.70
CA ILE A 190 3.42 2.52 24.66
C ILE A 190 4.04 3.62 25.50
N LEU A 191 4.21 4.76 24.89
CA LEU A 191 4.70 5.96 25.58
C LEU A 191 3.53 6.91 25.81
N ARG A 192 3.61 7.74 26.84
CA ARG A 192 2.71 8.87 27.00
C ARG A 192 3.51 10.16 27.16
N LEU A 193 3.01 11.23 26.61
CA LEU A 193 3.64 12.56 26.61
C LEU A 193 2.59 13.57 27.09
N ALA A 194 2.91 14.33 28.13
CA ALA A 194 1.99 15.36 28.62
C ALA A 194 1.75 16.42 27.53
N LEU A 195 0.48 16.75 27.30
CA LEU A 195 0.09 17.82 26.40
C LEU A 195 0.44 19.19 27.04
N PRO A 196 1.03 20.11 26.29
CA PRO A 196 1.42 21.42 26.83
C PRO A 196 0.18 22.30 27.08
N ALA A 197 0.27 23.19 28.05
CA ALA A 197 -0.79 24.15 28.35
C ALA A 197 -1.04 25.16 27.22
N ASN A 198 -0.05 25.38 26.34
CA ASN A 198 -0.15 26.28 25.19
C ASN A 198 0.46 25.64 23.95
N ASP A 199 0.12 26.17 22.77
CA ASP A 199 0.50 25.59 21.48
C ASP A 199 1.90 25.95 21.01
N ASP A 200 2.67 26.75 21.75
CA ASP A 200 4.05 27.07 21.40
C ASP A 200 5.06 26.13 22.09
N ALA A 201 4.65 25.45 23.16
CA ALA A 201 5.52 24.52 23.88
C ALA A 201 5.55 23.12 23.22
N PRO A 202 6.69 22.39 23.34
CA PRO A 202 6.78 20.99 22.95
C PRO A 202 5.90 20.09 23.83
N LEU A 203 5.72 18.83 23.44
CA LEU A 203 5.16 17.80 24.32
C LEU A 203 6.10 17.56 25.52
N GLY A 204 5.53 17.06 26.60
CA GLY A 204 6.30 16.61 27.76
C GLY A 204 7.29 15.49 27.42
N THR A 205 8.23 15.23 28.34
CA THR A 205 9.17 14.11 28.18
C THR A 205 8.41 12.80 28.06
N PRO A 206 8.75 11.93 27.08
CA PRO A 206 8.11 10.63 26.94
C PRO A 206 8.31 9.75 28.18
N GLU A 207 7.23 9.21 28.69
CA GLU A 207 7.22 8.24 29.78
C GLU A 207 6.73 6.88 29.26
N VAL A 208 7.35 5.78 29.70
CA VAL A 208 6.84 4.45 29.38
C VAL A 208 5.53 4.24 30.12
N PHE A 209 4.44 4.12 29.38
CA PHE A 209 3.12 3.81 29.94
C PHE A 209 2.95 2.30 30.12
N HIS A 210 3.29 1.51 29.07
CA HIS A 210 3.17 0.06 29.12
C HIS A 210 4.19 -0.60 28.18
N ASP A 211 4.67 -1.79 28.55
CA ASP A 211 5.50 -2.64 27.68
C ASP A 211 4.64 -3.77 27.11
N LEU A 212 4.33 -3.71 25.82
CA LEU A 212 3.53 -4.72 25.13
C LEU A 212 4.31 -6.04 24.92
N GLY A 213 5.63 -5.95 24.79
CA GLY A 213 6.44 -7.09 24.35
C GLY A 213 6.03 -7.59 22.96
N GLY A 214 6.12 -8.90 22.72
CA GLY A 214 5.70 -9.52 21.45
C GLY A 214 6.39 -8.91 20.23
N SER A 215 5.61 -8.54 19.24
CA SER A 215 6.07 -7.82 18.04
C SER A 215 5.85 -6.31 18.13
N GLY A 216 5.40 -5.80 19.29
CA GLY A 216 5.00 -4.43 19.50
C GLY A 216 3.55 -4.18 19.10
N GLY A 217 3.10 -2.93 19.25
CA GLY A 217 1.77 -2.48 18.82
C GLY A 217 1.82 -1.67 17.54
N ASP A 218 0.62 -1.34 17.03
CA ASP A 218 0.41 -0.55 15.81
C ASP A 218 -0.53 0.62 16.07
N GLY A 219 -1.83 0.54 15.79
CA GLY A 219 -2.79 1.60 16.09
C GLY A 219 -3.42 1.50 17.49
N CYS A 220 -4.09 2.57 17.95
CA CYS A 220 -4.79 2.59 19.23
C CYS A 220 -5.96 3.57 19.22
N VAL A 221 -6.88 3.40 20.19
CA VAL A 221 -8.04 4.28 20.39
C VAL A 221 -8.49 4.24 21.83
N PHE A 222 -9.11 5.32 22.33
CA PHE A 222 -9.70 5.36 23.66
C PHE A 222 -11.18 4.94 23.70
N ASP A 223 -11.60 4.33 24.80
CA ASP A 223 -13.00 4.21 25.14
C ASP A 223 -13.48 5.41 25.98
N ALA A 224 -14.81 5.48 26.22
CA ALA A 224 -15.41 6.57 26.99
C ALA A 224 -15.07 6.54 28.50
N ALA A 225 -14.47 5.46 28.99
CA ALA A 225 -14.03 5.30 30.37
C ALA A 225 -12.53 5.53 30.56
N ASP A 226 -11.85 6.14 29.56
CA ASP A 226 -10.42 6.48 29.56
C ASP A 226 -9.50 5.24 29.47
N ASN A 227 -10.00 4.08 28.99
CA ASN A 227 -9.16 2.93 28.75
C ASN A 227 -8.59 2.96 27.33
N LEU A 228 -7.32 2.61 27.18
CA LEU A 228 -6.63 2.55 25.90
C LEU A 228 -6.76 1.16 25.27
N TRP A 229 -7.32 1.09 24.09
CA TRP A 229 -7.45 -0.10 23.26
C TRP A 229 -6.35 -0.11 22.20
N VAL A 230 -5.53 -1.15 22.19
CA VAL A 230 -4.33 -1.20 21.36
C VAL A 230 -4.39 -2.38 20.40
N ALA A 231 -4.09 -2.13 19.14
CA ALA A 231 -3.78 -3.16 18.15
C ALA A 231 -2.37 -3.73 18.47
N ASP A 232 -2.33 -4.79 19.29
CA ASP A 232 -1.12 -5.54 19.65
C ASP A 232 -0.76 -6.46 18.47
N PHE A 233 0.09 -5.96 17.58
CA PHE A 233 0.27 -6.32 16.19
C PHE A 233 0.28 -7.82 15.89
N HIS A 234 1.18 -8.57 16.55
CA HIS A 234 1.31 -10.02 16.39
C HIS A 234 1.82 -10.63 17.69
N ARG A 235 1.14 -11.64 18.16
CA ARG A 235 1.53 -12.40 19.37
C ARG A 235 2.14 -13.74 18.99
N PRO A 236 3.42 -13.98 19.35
CA PRO A 236 4.10 -15.24 19.04
C PRO A 236 3.44 -16.48 19.70
N ASP A 237 2.81 -16.29 20.85
CA ASP A 237 2.13 -17.33 21.63
C ASP A 237 0.88 -17.89 20.92
N THR A 238 0.06 -17.02 20.32
CA THR A 238 -1.16 -17.41 19.62
C THR A 238 -1.01 -17.41 18.10
N LYS A 239 0.07 -16.83 17.57
CA LYS A 239 0.30 -16.57 16.14
C LYS A 239 -0.80 -15.72 15.49
N LYS A 240 -1.39 -14.81 16.28
CA LYS A 240 -2.48 -13.91 15.88
C LYS A 240 -2.19 -12.49 16.29
N GLY A 241 -2.87 -11.54 15.66
CA GLY A 241 -3.05 -10.20 16.20
C GLY A 241 -3.97 -10.23 17.40
N ARG A 242 -3.85 -9.25 18.28
CA ARG A 242 -4.62 -9.16 19.52
C ARG A 242 -5.04 -7.72 19.80
N ILE A 243 -6.22 -7.52 20.35
CA ILE A 243 -6.59 -6.25 20.97
C ILE A 243 -6.27 -6.37 22.47
N THR A 244 -5.45 -5.47 22.99
CA THR A 244 -5.12 -5.36 24.41
C THR A 244 -5.74 -4.09 24.97
N VAL A 245 -6.49 -4.19 26.07
CA VAL A 245 -7.17 -3.05 26.72
C VAL A 245 -6.44 -2.72 28.02
N LEU A 246 -6.04 -1.46 28.15
CA LEU A 246 -5.28 -0.95 29.29
C LEU A 246 -6.08 0.12 30.03
N SER A 247 -6.11 0.04 31.36
CA SER A 247 -6.66 1.09 32.21
C SER A 247 -5.77 2.33 32.22
N PRO A 248 -6.26 3.49 32.73
CA PRO A 248 -5.44 4.70 32.87
C PRO A 248 -4.18 4.54 33.74
N ASP A 249 -4.13 3.51 34.58
CA ASP A 249 -2.95 3.14 35.39
C ASP A 249 -2.16 1.96 34.78
N ALA A 250 -2.28 1.77 33.47
CA ALA A 250 -1.51 0.81 32.66
C ALA A 250 -1.75 -0.68 33.01
N LYS A 251 -2.82 -1.03 33.69
CA LYS A 251 -3.18 -2.43 33.97
C LYS A 251 -3.92 -3.03 32.78
N VAL A 252 -3.61 -4.26 32.41
CA VAL A 252 -4.36 -5.01 31.41
C VAL A 252 -5.73 -5.37 31.97
N LEU A 253 -6.79 -4.83 31.37
CA LEU A 253 -8.18 -5.10 31.73
C LEU A 253 -8.77 -6.29 30.98
N GLY A 254 -8.26 -6.57 29.79
CA GLY A 254 -8.70 -7.69 28.98
C GLY A 254 -7.94 -7.76 27.66
N GLN A 255 -8.05 -8.90 26.99
CA GLN A 255 -7.41 -9.17 25.71
C GLN A 255 -8.36 -9.97 24.81
N LEU A 256 -8.32 -9.72 23.50
CA LEU A 256 -9.16 -10.40 22.52
C LEU A 256 -8.33 -10.70 21.25
N ASP A 257 -8.07 -11.99 20.99
CA ASP A 257 -7.35 -12.41 19.79
C ASP A 257 -8.20 -12.15 18.53
N VAL A 258 -7.59 -11.53 17.53
CA VAL A 258 -8.23 -11.27 16.24
C VAL A 258 -8.09 -12.52 15.35
N PRO A 259 -9.09 -12.90 14.54
CA PRO A 259 -9.00 -14.07 13.68
C PRO A 259 -8.13 -13.81 12.43
N ALA A 260 -7.02 -13.12 12.60
CA ALA A 260 -6.02 -12.79 11.60
C ALA A 260 -4.61 -12.88 12.19
N GLN A 261 -3.61 -13.06 11.34
CA GLN A 261 -2.21 -13.18 11.78
C GLN A 261 -1.68 -11.89 12.42
N VAL A 262 -2.12 -10.75 11.92
CA VAL A 262 -1.76 -9.43 12.43
C VAL A 262 -2.98 -8.54 12.54
N VAL A 263 -2.95 -7.58 13.47
CA VAL A 263 -3.89 -6.47 13.57
C VAL A 263 -3.10 -5.17 13.50
N SER A 264 -3.50 -4.26 12.62
CA SER A 264 -2.77 -3.01 12.38
C SER A 264 -3.38 -1.82 13.09
N ASN A 265 -4.70 -1.66 13.04
CA ASN A 265 -5.33 -0.52 13.68
C ASN A 265 -6.76 -0.86 14.16
N ILE A 266 -7.35 0.02 14.97
CA ILE A 266 -8.64 -0.19 15.61
C ILE A 266 -9.41 1.11 15.74
N THR A 267 -10.74 1.06 15.59
CA THR A 267 -11.66 2.16 15.88
C THR A 267 -12.94 1.66 16.51
N PHE A 268 -13.64 2.52 17.23
CA PHE A 268 -15.00 2.28 17.68
C PHE A 268 -16.01 2.70 16.62
N GLY A 269 -17.12 1.99 16.55
CA GLY A 269 -18.21 2.26 15.63
C GLY A 269 -19.50 1.54 16.01
N GLY A 270 -20.36 1.32 15.03
CA GLY A 270 -21.68 0.76 15.23
C GLY A 270 -22.71 1.82 15.65
N ALA A 271 -23.99 1.48 15.58
CA ALA A 271 -25.10 2.40 15.85
C ALA A 271 -25.07 3.01 17.28
N ASN A 272 -24.55 2.25 18.25
CA ASN A 272 -24.43 2.67 19.65
C ASN A 272 -23.00 3.06 20.03
N HIS A 273 -22.06 3.04 19.07
CA HIS A 273 -20.64 3.24 19.30
C HIS A 273 -20.06 2.25 20.33
N ASP A 274 -20.51 1.00 20.27
CA ASP A 274 -20.16 -0.10 21.18
C ASP A 274 -19.61 -1.34 20.45
N GLU A 275 -19.21 -1.13 19.21
CA GLU A 275 -18.53 -2.12 18.36
C GLU A 275 -17.11 -1.64 18.03
N ILE A 276 -16.19 -2.56 17.92
CA ILE A 276 -14.84 -2.28 17.41
C ILE A 276 -14.70 -2.79 15.99
N PHE A 277 -14.00 -2.01 15.16
CA PHE A 277 -13.58 -2.38 13.82
C PHE A 277 -12.05 -2.37 13.80
N CYS A 278 -11.43 -3.44 13.34
CA CYS A 278 -9.99 -3.51 13.22
C CYS A 278 -9.55 -3.87 11.81
N THR A 279 -8.47 -3.26 11.39
CA THR A 279 -7.76 -3.56 10.14
C THR A 279 -6.68 -4.61 10.40
N THR A 280 -6.34 -5.37 9.35
CA THR A 280 -5.45 -6.52 9.47
C THR A 280 -4.50 -6.61 8.28
N GLY A 281 -3.58 -7.57 8.33
CA GLY A 281 -2.74 -7.91 7.18
C GLY A 281 -3.56 -8.55 6.04
N THR A 282 -2.97 -8.59 4.86
CA THR A 282 -3.55 -9.23 3.67
C THR A 282 -3.69 -10.74 3.85
N PRO A 283 -4.75 -11.37 3.34
CA PRO A 283 -5.90 -10.85 2.59
C PRO A 283 -7.12 -10.55 3.46
N ASP A 284 -6.96 -10.54 4.79
CA ASP A 284 -8.09 -10.61 5.71
C ASP A 284 -8.93 -9.32 5.73
N GLY A 285 -8.29 -8.14 5.67
CA GLY A 285 -8.99 -6.85 5.58
C GLY A 285 -9.52 -6.36 6.93
N VAL A 286 -10.82 -6.22 7.07
CA VAL A 286 -11.48 -5.62 8.24
C VAL A 286 -12.35 -6.65 8.96
N PHE A 287 -12.19 -6.72 10.28
CA PHE A 287 -13.07 -7.46 11.18
C PHE A 287 -13.78 -6.50 12.12
N HIS A 288 -14.96 -6.89 12.60
CA HIS A 288 -15.66 -6.17 13.67
C HIS A 288 -16.19 -7.13 14.74
N ALA A 289 -16.36 -6.59 15.95
CA ALA A 289 -16.96 -7.30 17.05
C ALA A 289 -17.73 -6.32 17.95
N LYS A 290 -18.92 -6.74 18.41
CA LYS A 290 -19.65 -6.00 19.42
C LYS A 290 -19.01 -6.32 20.78
N VAL A 291 -18.53 -5.27 21.46
CA VAL A 291 -17.82 -5.40 22.74
C VAL A 291 -18.62 -4.86 23.93
N GLY A 292 -19.71 -4.11 23.68
CA GLY A 292 -20.56 -3.57 24.73
C GLY A 292 -19.92 -2.42 25.53
N VAL A 293 -18.69 -2.03 25.19
CA VAL A 293 -17.99 -0.88 25.75
C VAL A 293 -18.16 0.28 24.79
N LYS A 294 -18.52 1.46 25.30
CA LYS A 294 -18.67 2.65 24.47
C LYS A 294 -17.31 3.25 24.14
N GLY A 295 -17.04 3.46 22.87
CA GLY A 295 -15.90 4.22 22.41
C GLY A 295 -15.95 5.69 22.79
N PHE A 296 -14.80 6.32 22.92
CA PHE A 296 -14.71 7.78 23.00
C PHE A 296 -15.08 8.39 21.65
N ALA A 297 -15.99 9.38 21.66
CA ALA A 297 -16.49 9.99 20.43
C ALA A 297 -15.51 10.99 19.77
N GLY A 298 -14.24 10.96 20.16
CA GLY A 298 -13.20 11.87 19.69
C GLY A 298 -13.31 13.28 20.31
N HIS A 299 -12.28 14.08 20.10
CA HIS A 299 -12.27 15.48 20.49
C HIS A 299 -12.99 16.35 19.44
N PRO A 300 -13.54 17.52 19.84
CA PRO A 300 -14.07 18.48 18.89
C PRO A 300 -12.93 18.99 18.00
N GLY A 301 -13.19 19.19 16.73
CA GLY A 301 -12.23 19.86 15.88
C GLY A 301 -12.29 21.37 16.05
N ALA A 302 -11.24 22.05 15.56
CA ALA A 302 -11.27 23.48 15.30
C ALA A 302 -11.45 23.71 13.79
N GLU A 303 -12.07 24.82 13.42
CA GLU A 303 -12.10 25.26 12.03
C GLU A 303 -10.70 25.75 11.65
N LEU A 304 -10.05 25.00 10.75
CA LEU A 304 -8.73 25.34 10.23
C LEU A 304 -8.88 25.90 8.82
N LYS A 305 -8.18 26.98 8.55
CA LYS A 305 -8.13 27.53 7.19
C LYS A 305 -7.33 26.58 6.29
N PRO A 306 -7.92 26.00 5.24
CA PRO A 306 -7.22 25.12 4.35
C PRO A 306 -6.18 25.90 3.52
N LEU A 307 -5.04 25.28 3.24
CA LEU A 307 -4.04 25.80 2.30
C LEU A 307 -4.60 25.80 0.87
N ARG A 308 -5.32 24.72 0.52
CA ARG A 308 -6.01 24.53 -0.76
C ARG A 308 -7.00 23.37 -0.65
N THR A 309 -7.86 23.22 -1.63
CA THR A 309 -8.70 22.02 -1.80
C THR A 309 -8.12 21.10 -2.86
N LEU A 310 -8.24 19.79 -2.66
CA LEU A 310 -7.92 18.82 -3.70
C LEU A 310 -9.14 18.61 -4.59
N ALA A 311 -8.93 18.55 -5.89
CA ALA A 311 -9.95 18.17 -6.86
C ALA A 311 -10.12 16.63 -6.84
N SER A 312 -10.48 16.06 -5.68
CA SER A 312 -10.77 14.64 -5.58
C SER A 312 -12.25 14.39 -5.79
N GLN A 313 -12.57 13.45 -6.70
CA GLN A 313 -13.94 12.99 -6.91
C GLN A 313 -14.05 11.59 -6.32
N PRO A 314 -15.13 11.27 -5.60
CA PRO A 314 -15.43 9.89 -5.22
C PRO A 314 -15.51 9.01 -6.47
N HIS A 315 -14.92 7.82 -6.40
CA HIS A 315 -14.96 6.87 -7.50
C HIS A 315 -16.01 5.80 -7.19
N GLU A 316 -17.00 5.69 -8.06
CA GLU A 316 -17.92 4.55 -8.05
C GLU A 316 -17.37 3.46 -8.96
N GLY A 317 -17.10 2.29 -8.38
CA GLY A 317 -16.66 1.10 -9.08
C GLY A 317 -15.14 0.96 -9.21
N ALA A 318 -14.67 -0.27 -9.07
CA ALA A 318 -13.27 -0.64 -9.22
C ALA A 318 -12.88 -0.70 -10.70
N HIS A 319 -12.50 0.42 -11.31
CA HIS A 319 -11.80 0.36 -12.59
C HIS A 319 -10.37 -0.12 -12.34
N PRO A 320 -9.82 -1.05 -13.17
CA PRO A 320 -8.45 -1.58 -13.00
C PRO A 320 -7.37 -0.51 -12.95
N LEU A 321 -7.59 0.60 -13.62
CA LEU A 321 -6.74 1.78 -13.57
C LEU A 321 -6.64 2.35 -12.16
N HIS A 322 -7.76 2.38 -11.45
CA HIS A 322 -7.82 2.88 -10.10
C HIS A 322 -7.08 1.98 -9.12
N ALA A 323 -7.20 0.66 -9.27
CA ALA A 323 -6.53 -0.29 -8.38
C ALA A 323 -5.03 -0.01 -8.24
N ARG A 324 -4.37 0.43 -9.31
CA ARG A 324 -2.96 0.78 -9.26
C ARG A 324 -2.68 2.17 -8.73
N ARG A 325 -3.47 3.15 -9.12
CA ARG A 325 -3.35 4.51 -8.66
C ARG A 325 -3.59 4.62 -7.15
N PHE A 326 -4.45 3.78 -6.63
CA PHE A 326 -4.75 3.67 -5.20
C PHE A 326 -3.73 2.83 -4.45
N GLY A 327 -2.48 2.81 -4.92
CA GLY A 327 -1.38 2.29 -4.15
C GLY A 327 -1.44 0.80 -3.90
N VAL A 328 -2.07 0.02 -4.76
CA VAL A 328 -1.56 -1.33 -4.89
C VAL A 328 -0.16 -1.15 -5.46
N PRO A 329 0.89 -1.14 -4.61
CA PRO A 329 2.23 -1.03 -5.11
C PRO A 329 2.37 -2.09 -6.17
N GLY A 330 2.97 -1.81 -7.29
CA GLY A 330 3.27 -2.82 -8.30
C GLY A 330 3.93 -4.07 -7.70
N ASN A 331 4.41 -3.94 -6.49
CA ASN A 331 5.09 -4.97 -5.72
C ASN A 331 4.23 -5.67 -4.66
N ILE A 332 3.01 -5.24 -4.41
CA ILE A 332 2.13 -5.90 -3.43
C ILE A 332 0.98 -6.58 -4.16
N GLY A 333 1.31 -7.43 -5.11
CA GLY A 333 0.35 -8.42 -5.58
C GLY A 333 -0.02 -9.34 -4.42
N VAL A 334 -1.30 -9.52 -4.18
CA VAL A 334 -1.82 -10.41 -3.15
C VAL A 334 -1.40 -11.86 -3.41
N SER A 335 -1.17 -12.20 -4.68
CA SER A 335 -0.64 -13.50 -5.10
C SER A 335 0.67 -13.29 -5.83
N ARG A 336 1.77 -13.66 -5.19
CA ARG A 336 3.12 -13.63 -5.76
C ARG A 336 3.63 -15.05 -5.94
N GLY A 337 4.44 -15.26 -6.96
CA GLY A 337 5.05 -16.57 -7.15
C GLY A 337 5.67 -16.76 -8.52
N TRP A 338 6.12 -17.99 -8.73
CA TRP A 338 6.64 -18.44 -9.98
C TRP A 338 5.54 -19.05 -10.84
N TYR A 339 5.51 -18.60 -12.09
CA TYR A 339 4.53 -19.00 -13.08
C TYR A 339 5.21 -19.31 -14.39
N ILE A 340 4.56 -20.13 -15.20
CA ILE A 340 4.92 -20.33 -16.60
C ILE A 340 3.99 -19.45 -17.43
N TRP A 341 4.57 -18.54 -18.19
CA TRP A 341 3.87 -17.67 -19.14
C TRP A 341 3.42 -18.51 -20.33
N ARG A 342 2.14 -18.78 -20.48
CA ARG A 342 1.64 -19.67 -21.52
C ARG A 342 1.25 -18.94 -22.80
N LYS A 343 0.55 -17.82 -22.65
CA LYS A 343 0.00 -17.08 -23.77
C LYS A 343 -0.32 -15.64 -23.37
N PHE A 344 -0.17 -14.72 -24.31
CA PHE A 344 -0.74 -13.37 -24.24
C PHE A 344 -1.72 -13.17 -25.41
N ASP A 345 -2.94 -12.72 -25.10
CA ASP A 345 -3.91 -12.30 -26.09
C ASP A 345 -4.02 -10.78 -26.10
N ARG A 346 -3.52 -10.17 -27.16
CA ARG A 346 -3.50 -8.71 -27.31
C ARG A 346 -4.93 -8.16 -27.51
N ALA A 347 -5.84 -8.91 -28.14
CA ALA A 347 -7.20 -8.41 -28.43
C ALA A 347 -8.02 -8.24 -27.14
N SER A 348 -7.94 -9.22 -26.24
CA SER A 348 -8.61 -9.18 -24.93
C SER A 348 -7.76 -8.59 -23.81
N TRP A 349 -6.47 -8.34 -24.06
CA TRP A 349 -5.49 -7.90 -23.08
C TRP A 349 -5.41 -8.82 -21.86
N THR A 350 -5.41 -10.13 -22.12
CA THR A 350 -5.34 -11.18 -21.10
C THR A 350 -4.12 -12.08 -21.31
N GLY A 351 -3.64 -12.65 -20.21
CA GLY A 351 -2.58 -13.67 -20.22
C GLY A 351 -3.08 -14.98 -19.62
N GLU A 352 -2.59 -16.10 -20.16
CA GLU A 352 -2.73 -17.41 -19.57
C GLU A 352 -1.44 -17.81 -18.85
N PHE A 353 -1.57 -18.25 -17.61
CA PHE A 353 -0.47 -18.56 -16.71
C PHE A 353 -0.67 -19.94 -16.09
N GLU A 354 0.44 -20.64 -15.86
CA GLU A 354 0.46 -21.88 -15.09
C GLU A 354 1.26 -21.66 -13.81
N HIS A 355 0.67 -21.91 -12.65
CA HIS A 355 1.36 -21.81 -11.36
C HIS A 355 2.39 -22.94 -11.22
N GLU A 356 3.68 -22.61 -11.05
CA GLU A 356 4.77 -23.60 -11.05
C GLU A 356 4.60 -24.67 -9.94
N GLY A 357 4.10 -24.28 -8.76
CA GLY A 357 4.03 -25.17 -7.62
C GLY A 357 2.92 -26.22 -7.65
N ASN A 358 1.79 -25.95 -8.31
CA ASN A 358 0.63 -26.85 -8.34
C ASN A 358 0.09 -27.15 -9.74
N GLY A 359 0.67 -26.57 -10.78
CA GLY A 359 0.27 -26.78 -12.18
C GLY A 359 -1.08 -26.16 -12.56
N GLU A 360 -1.69 -25.36 -11.68
CA GLU A 360 -2.97 -24.70 -11.95
C GLU A 360 -2.83 -23.70 -13.09
N ILE A 361 -3.68 -23.85 -14.12
CA ILE A 361 -3.74 -22.94 -15.26
C ILE A 361 -4.91 -21.99 -15.06
N PHE A 362 -4.67 -20.69 -15.24
CA PHE A 362 -5.68 -19.66 -15.11
C PHE A 362 -5.42 -18.51 -16.08
N THR A 363 -6.46 -17.73 -16.36
CA THR A 363 -6.39 -16.52 -17.18
C THR A 363 -6.50 -15.30 -16.26
N ALA A 364 -5.66 -14.29 -16.48
CA ALA A 364 -5.72 -13.01 -15.81
C ALA A 364 -5.73 -11.87 -16.82
N LYS A 365 -6.42 -10.79 -16.49
CA LYS A 365 -6.29 -9.51 -17.20
C LYS A 365 -4.90 -8.95 -16.96
N ILE A 366 -4.32 -8.29 -17.94
CA ILE A 366 -3.02 -7.64 -17.81
C ILE A 366 -3.25 -6.12 -17.74
N LEU A 367 -2.73 -5.48 -16.70
CA LEU A 367 -2.75 -4.02 -16.66
C LEU A 367 -1.85 -3.47 -17.78
N PRO A 368 -2.35 -2.52 -18.58
CA PRO A 368 -1.56 -1.92 -19.69
C PRO A 368 -0.26 -1.27 -19.24
N TRP A 369 -0.16 -0.99 -17.96
CA TRP A 369 0.99 -0.43 -17.27
C TRP A 369 1.48 -1.35 -16.16
N ALA A 370 1.26 -2.65 -16.27
CA ALA A 370 1.91 -3.61 -15.38
C ALA A 370 3.40 -3.30 -15.35
N THR A 371 3.98 -3.29 -14.15
CA THR A 371 5.42 -3.10 -14.02
C THR A 371 6.11 -4.31 -14.60
N THR A 372 6.95 -4.08 -15.58
CA THR A 372 7.65 -5.13 -16.31
C THR A 372 9.14 -4.96 -16.11
N TYR A 373 9.82 -6.01 -15.71
CA TYR A 373 11.25 -6.00 -15.45
C TYR A 373 11.88 -7.22 -16.12
N ARG A 374 12.56 -6.98 -17.25
CA ARG A 374 13.15 -8.00 -18.10
C ARG A 374 14.61 -7.66 -18.39
N TYR A 375 15.48 -8.64 -18.35
CA TYR A 375 16.91 -8.46 -18.58
C TYR A 375 17.47 -7.21 -17.89
N LEU A 376 17.15 -7.05 -16.59
CA LEU A 376 17.57 -5.94 -15.73
C LEU A 376 17.09 -4.55 -16.21
N THR A 377 16.07 -4.50 -17.06
CA THR A 377 15.50 -3.26 -17.59
C THR A 377 14.01 -3.16 -17.32
N TYR A 378 13.59 -2.01 -16.82
CA TYR A 378 12.16 -1.67 -16.66
C TYR A 378 11.55 -1.16 -17.96
N GLY A 379 10.27 -1.42 -18.14
CA GLY A 379 9.51 -0.96 -19.30
C GLY A 379 9.47 -1.92 -20.48
N ALA A 380 9.86 -3.19 -20.28
CA ALA A 380 9.60 -4.28 -21.23
C ALA A 380 8.11 -4.36 -21.60
N HIS A 381 7.77 -4.97 -22.70
CA HIS A 381 6.38 -5.14 -23.09
C HIS A 381 5.83 -6.50 -22.62
N VAL A 382 4.53 -6.56 -22.38
CA VAL A 382 3.86 -7.77 -21.90
C VAL A 382 3.75 -8.88 -22.95
N ASP A 383 4.11 -8.63 -24.20
CA ASP A 383 4.16 -9.62 -25.27
C ASP A 383 5.61 -10.15 -25.55
N GLU A 384 6.59 -9.73 -24.76
CA GLU A 384 7.97 -10.18 -24.90
C GLU A 384 8.27 -11.55 -24.25
N PRO A 385 7.61 -11.96 -23.13
CA PRO A 385 7.84 -13.29 -22.60
C PRO A 385 7.46 -14.37 -23.63
N LEU A 386 8.32 -15.36 -23.76
CA LEU A 386 8.07 -16.49 -24.66
C LEU A 386 7.00 -17.42 -24.07
N PRO A 387 6.18 -18.08 -24.90
CA PRO A 387 5.33 -19.18 -24.43
C PRO A 387 6.19 -20.24 -23.72
N GLY A 388 5.78 -20.60 -22.51
CA GLY A 388 6.53 -21.52 -21.65
C GLY A 388 7.59 -20.85 -20.77
N GLU A 389 7.86 -19.57 -20.92
CA GLU A 389 8.88 -18.88 -20.13
C GLU A 389 8.50 -18.82 -18.64
N ARG A 390 9.47 -19.13 -17.78
CA ARG A 390 9.34 -19.00 -16.34
C ARG A 390 9.50 -17.54 -15.94
N VAL A 391 8.49 -17.01 -15.27
CA VAL A 391 8.43 -15.63 -14.82
C VAL A 391 7.95 -15.53 -13.36
N ASN A 392 8.43 -14.53 -12.64
CA ASN A 392 7.89 -14.20 -11.33
C ASN A 392 6.80 -13.13 -11.51
N CYS A 393 5.58 -13.46 -11.12
CA CYS A 393 4.42 -12.59 -11.33
C CYS A 393 3.74 -12.19 -10.03
N PHE A 394 3.15 -11.00 -10.04
CA PHE A 394 2.32 -10.48 -8.96
C PHE A 394 0.93 -10.19 -9.52
N PHE A 395 -0.07 -10.76 -8.86
CA PHE A 395 -1.46 -10.63 -9.26
C PHE A 395 -2.29 -9.96 -8.17
N ASN A 396 -3.24 -9.14 -8.60
CA ASN A 396 -4.29 -8.60 -7.75
C ASN A 396 -5.60 -9.31 -8.00
N PRO A 397 -6.51 -9.36 -7.01
CA PRO A 397 -7.82 -9.94 -7.21
C PRO A 397 -8.68 -9.11 -8.17
N ASP A 398 -9.63 -9.79 -8.83
CA ASP A 398 -10.72 -9.20 -9.60
C ASP A 398 -12.02 -9.89 -9.19
N GLY A 399 -12.82 -9.23 -8.37
CA GLY A 399 -13.95 -9.88 -7.72
C GLY A 399 -13.50 -11.07 -6.86
N ASP A 400 -14.08 -12.23 -7.07
CA ASP A 400 -13.73 -13.47 -6.37
C ASP A 400 -12.47 -14.15 -6.92
N GLN A 401 -11.99 -13.71 -8.07
CA GLN A 401 -10.80 -14.24 -8.69
C GLN A 401 -9.55 -13.67 -8.01
N ARG A 402 -8.88 -14.50 -7.20
CA ARG A 402 -7.67 -14.10 -6.45
C ARG A 402 -6.53 -13.59 -7.33
N ARG A 403 -6.41 -14.10 -8.55
CA ARG A 403 -5.40 -13.76 -9.56
C ARG A 403 -6.05 -13.16 -10.81
N GLY A 404 -6.84 -12.09 -10.63
CA GLY A 404 -7.62 -11.47 -11.68
C GLY A 404 -6.82 -10.51 -12.57
N TRP A 405 -5.82 -9.81 -11.99
CA TRP A 405 -5.03 -8.79 -12.67
C TRP A 405 -3.54 -9.01 -12.49
N LEU A 406 -2.80 -9.20 -13.59
CA LEU A 406 -1.35 -9.11 -13.58
C LEU A 406 -0.95 -7.63 -13.40
N VAL A 407 -0.21 -7.34 -12.34
CA VAL A 407 0.25 -5.98 -12.00
C VAL A 407 1.77 -5.82 -12.10
N HIS A 408 2.49 -6.93 -12.05
CA HIS A 408 3.94 -6.96 -12.21
C HIS A 408 4.39 -8.31 -12.74
N TYR A 409 5.37 -8.31 -13.64
CA TYR A 409 6.17 -9.49 -13.91
C TYR A 409 7.66 -9.13 -14.00
N GLN A 410 8.48 -10.09 -13.68
CA GLN A 410 9.90 -10.06 -13.94
C GLN A 410 10.39 -11.43 -14.42
N ASP A 411 11.37 -11.44 -15.31
CA ASP A 411 12.00 -12.68 -15.73
C ASP A 411 12.84 -13.28 -14.61
N GLU A 412 13.28 -14.51 -14.82
CA GLU A 412 14.06 -15.24 -13.83
C GLU A 412 15.42 -14.58 -13.55
N LEU A 413 16.08 -14.03 -14.56
CA LEU A 413 17.39 -13.37 -14.41
C LEU A 413 17.27 -12.16 -13.49
N CYS A 414 16.24 -11.32 -13.67
CA CYS A 414 15.95 -10.17 -12.82
C CYS A 414 15.68 -10.59 -11.37
N GLN A 415 14.87 -11.61 -11.17
CA GLN A 415 14.53 -12.12 -9.84
C GLN A 415 15.76 -12.69 -9.13
N MET A 416 16.55 -13.48 -9.83
CA MET A 416 17.77 -14.07 -9.28
C MET A 416 18.78 -13.01 -8.87
N LYS A 417 19.10 -12.07 -9.77
CA LYS A 417 20.04 -10.99 -9.48
C LYS A 417 19.56 -10.09 -8.33
N GLY A 418 18.29 -9.76 -8.33
CA GLY A 418 17.68 -8.91 -7.29
C GLY A 418 17.74 -9.51 -5.88
N HIS A 419 17.82 -10.83 -5.74
CA HIS A 419 17.91 -11.53 -4.46
C HIS A 419 19.32 -12.07 -4.14
N ASN A 420 20.31 -11.70 -4.92
CA ASN A 420 21.67 -12.26 -4.82
C ASN A 420 21.70 -13.79 -4.95
N HIS A 421 20.79 -14.34 -5.76
CA HIS A 421 20.75 -15.74 -6.14
C HIS A 421 21.42 -15.94 -7.48
N ALA A 422 21.95 -17.14 -7.73
CA ALA A 422 22.47 -17.55 -9.03
C ALA A 422 22.27 -19.05 -9.22
N TRP A 423 22.24 -19.50 -10.46
CA TRP A 423 22.33 -20.89 -10.81
C TRP A 423 23.80 -21.34 -10.75
N VAL A 424 24.06 -22.40 -10.03
CA VAL A 424 25.38 -23.07 -9.98
C VAL A 424 25.29 -24.38 -10.72
N ILE A 425 26.12 -24.53 -11.77
CA ILE A 425 26.16 -25.74 -12.58
C ILE A 425 26.69 -26.90 -11.74
N GLN A 426 25.94 -27.99 -11.66
CA GLN A 426 26.31 -29.21 -10.93
C GLN A 426 26.95 -30.25 -11.81
N SER A 427 26.45 -30.44 -13.03
CA SER A 427 26.98 -31.36 -14.02
C SER A 427 26.68 -30.89 -15.44
N VAL A 428 27.52 -31.30 -16.38
CA VAL A 428 27.33 -31.06 -17.83
C VAL A 428 27.50 -32.38 -18.56
N LYS A 429 26.52 -32.74 -19.40
CA LYS A 429 26.56 -33.96 -20.19
C LYS A 429 27.51 -33.80 -21.41
N PRO A 430 28.03 -34.91 -21.95
CA PRO A 430 28.80 -34.88 -23.20
C PRO A 430 28.05 -34.13 -24.30
N GLY A 431 28.75 -33.25 -25.01
CA GLY A 431 28.15 -32.37 -26.03
C GLY A 431 27.75 -30.99 -25.51
N GLY A 432 27.77 -30.75 -24.17
CA GLY A 432 27.65 -29.42 -23.56
C GLY A 432 26.27 -28.76 -23.62
N ARG A 433 25.26 -29.46 -24.18
CA ARG A 433 23.90 -28.91 -24.37
C ARG A 433 22.88 -29.32 -23.28
N GLU A 434 23.20 -30.32 -22.49
CA GLU A 434 22.41 -30.75 -21.36
C GLU A 434 23.21 -30.60 -20.08
N PHE A 435 22.60 -30.07 -19.04
CA PHE A 435 23.26 -29.86 -17.76
C PHE A 435 22.29 -29.86 -16.62
N SER A 436 22.80 -30.06 -15.40
CA SER A 436 22.04 -29.81 -14.19
C SER A 436 22.59 -28.59 -13.44
N ALA A 437 21.68 -27.81 -12.85
CA ALA A 437 22.03 -26.64 -12.06
C ALA A 437 21.13 -26.52 -10.84
N GLN A 438 21.64 -25.88 -9.80
CA GLN A 438 20.94 -25.66 -8.53
C GLN A 438 21.01 -24.18 -8.16
N VAL A 439 19.95 -23.63 -7.57
CA VAL A 439 19.92 -22.24 -7.10
C VAL A 439 20.72 -22.09 -5.81
N PHE A 440 21.59 -21.10 -5.77
CA PHE A 440 22.37 -20.71 -4.60
C PHE A 440 22.06 -19.27 -4.19
N ALA A 441 21.96 -19.04 -2.87
CA ALA A 441 21.96 -17.72 -2.24
C ALA A 441 23.35 -17.48 -1.64
N GLY A 442 24.14 -16.59 -2.26
CA GLY A 442 25.57 -16.53 -1.96
C GLY A 442 26.23 -17.90 -2.20
N ASP A 443 26.95 -18.44 -1.22
CA ASP A 443 27.65 -19.71 -1.35
C ASP A 443 26.86 -20.93 -0.82
N LYS A 444 25.60 -20.75 -0.46
CA LYS A 444 24.77 -21.82 0.10
C LYS A 444 23.66 -22.23 -0.86
N PRO A 445 23.37 -23.54 -0.99
CA PRO A 445 22.20 -24.00 -1.73
C PRO A 445 20.93 -23.35 -1.17
N PHE A 446 20.10 -22.80 -2.06
CA PHE A 446 18.80 -22.22 -1.75
C PHE A 446 17.67 -23.22 -1.99
N GLU A 447 17.83 -24.09 -3.00
CA GLU A 447 16.92 -25.19 -3.27
C GLU A 447 17.54 -26.52 -2.87
N ASP A 448 16.70 -27.50 -2.52
CA ASP A 448 17.18 -28.80 -2.01
C ASP A 448 17.82 -29.69 -3.07
N LYS A 449 17.44 -29.50 -4.34
CA LYS A 449 17.86 -30.39 -5.44
C LYS A 449 18.20 -29.61 -6.71
N PRO A 450 19.19 -30.08 -7.49
CA PRO A 450 19.44 -29.55 -8.81
C PRO A 450 18.29 -29.87 -9.77
N ARG A 451 18.17 -29.08 -10.82
CA ARG A 451 17.23 -29.24 -11.92
C ARG A 451 17.98 -29.48 -13.22
N ASP A 452 17.38 -30.30 -14.10
CA ASP A 452 17.93 -30.59 -15.43
C ASP A 452 17.43 -29.59 -16.46
N PHE A 453 18.31 -29.23 -17.37
CA PHE A 453 18.10 -28.25 -18.44
C PHE A 453 18.71 -28.71 -19.75
N THR A 454 18.09 -28.29 -20.85
CA THR A 454 18.60 -28.42 -22.22
C THR A 454 18.78 -27.03 -22.82
N ILE A 455 19.84 -26.78 -23.56
CA ILE A 455 20.07 -25.48 -24.19
C ILE A 455 19.39 -25.45 -25.57
N ALA A 456 18.56 -24.43 -25.82
CA ALA A 456 17.93 -24.22 -27.11
C ALA A 456 18.95 -24.02 -28.24
N ALA A 457 18.60 -24.42 -29.47
CA ALA A 457 19.48 -24.26 -30.62
C ALA A 457 19.82 -22.77 -30.90
N ASP A 458 18.88 -21.89 -30.62
CA ASP A 458 18.92 -20.44 -30.80
C ASP A 458 19.25 -19.67 -29.53
N ALA A 459 19.68 -20.35 -28.46
CA ALA A 459 20.02 -19.72 -27.20
C ALA A 459 21.14 -18.67 -27.36
N LYS A 460 21.02 -17.61 -26.58
CA LYS A 460 22.00 -16.52 -26.53
C LYS A 460 22.95 -16.72 -25.37
N PHE A 461 24.25 -16.55 -25.63
CA PHE A 461 25.29 -16.73 -24.63
C PHE A 461 26.09 -15.46 -24.43
N PHE A 462 26.36 -15.16 -23.15
CA PHE A 462 27.17 -14.02 -22.74
C PHE A 462 28.16 -14.49 -21.67
N ARG A 463 29.45 -14.28 -21.95
CA ARG A 463 30.53 -14.68 -21.06
C ARG A 463 31.67 -13.67 -21.10
N ASP A 464 32.26 -13.40 -19.92
CA ASP A 464 33.39 -12.47 -19.79
C ASP A 464 33.12 -11.08 -20.42
N GLY A 465 31.89 -10.58 -20.25
CA GLY A 465 31.45 -9.29 -20.77
C GLY A 465 31.09 -9.26 -22.26
N GLN A 466 31.12 -10.40 -22.96
CA GLN A 466 30.90 -10.46 -24.41
C GLN A 466 29.86 -11.51 -24.81
N ARG A 467 29.23 -11.29 -25.97
CA ARG A 467 28.38 -12.29 -26.59
C ARG A 467 29.27 -13.37 -27.24
N THR A 468 28.94 -14.64 -27.01
CA THR A 468 29.70 -15.80 -27.52
C THR A 468 28.75 -16.78 -28.25
N ASP A 469 29.34 -17.70 -29.03
CA ASP A 469 28.59 -18.74 -29.73
C ASP A 469 28.40 -20.02 -28.90
N SER A 470 29.07 -20.11 -27.74
CA SER A 470 28.97 -21.25 -26.82
C SER A 470 29.09 -20.81 -25.38
N PRO A 471 28.28 -21.40 -24.46
CA PRO A 471 28.35 -21.06 -23.04
C PRO A 471 29.58 -21.66 -22.34
N ALA A 472 30.27 -22.67 -22.94
CA ALA A 472 31.41 -23.37 -22.38
C ALA A 472 31.22 -23.76 -20.89
N LEU A 473 30.10 -24.40 -20.57
CA LEU A 473 29.67 -24.68 -19.19
C LEU A 473 30.62 -25.64 -18.47
N LYS A 474 30.86 -25.36 -17.18
CA LYS A 474 31.65 -26.23 -16.30
C LYS A 474 30.94 -26.37 -14.95
N PRO A 475 31.05 -27.53 -14.28
CA PRO A 475 30.62 -27.64 -12.89
C PRO A 475 31.24 -26.54 -12.02
N GLY A 476 30.43 -25.92 -11.16
CA GLY A 476 30.80 -24.79 -10.33
C GLY A 476 30.57 -23.39 -10.96
N ASP A 477 30.31 -23.30 -12.27
CA ASP A 477 29.96 -22.01 -12.89
C ASP A 477 28.74 -21.41 -12.23
N ARG A 478 28.82 -20.11 -11.90
CA ARG A 478 27.71 -19.32 -11.37
C ARG A 478 27.14 -18.46 -12.50
N LEU A 479 25.88 -18.71 -12.85
CA LEU A 479 25.27 -18.15 -14.05
C LEU A 479 23.86 -17.65 -13.78
N TYR A 480 23.39 -16.78 -14.66
CA TYR A 480 22.01 -16.32 -14.77
C TYR A 480 21.47 -16.79 -16.10
N PHE A 481 20.28 -17.36 -16.11
CA PHE A 481 19.67 -17.76 -17.36
C PHE A 481 18.14 -17.69 -17.31
N THR A 482 17.53 -17.59 -18.47
CA THR A 482 16.08 -17.71 -18.66
C THR A 482 15.78 -19.02 -19.37
N TRP A 483 14.65 -19.62 -19.07
CA TRP A 483 14.24 -20.88 -19.67
C TRP A 483 12.75 -20.98 -19.89
N THR A 484 12.36 -21.84 -20.83
CA THR A 484 10.97 -22.17 -21.14
C THR A 484 10.64 -23.61 -20.73
N LYS A 485 9.44 -23.84 -20.24
CA LYS A 485 8.86 -25.17 -20.03
C LYS A 485 8.32 -25.67 -21.36
N GLU A 486 8.90 -26.73 -21.88
CA GLU A 486 8.50 -27.39 -23.12
C GLU A 486 8.14 -28.85 -22.88
N THR A 487 7.61 -29.55 -23.90
CA THR A 487 7.29 -30.98 -23.80
C THR A 487 8.55 -31.80 -23.45
N ALA A 488 9.72 -31.37 -23.96
CA ALA A 488 11.00 -32.03 -23.72
C ALA A 488 11.64 -31.67 -22.37
N GLY A 489 11.03 -30.79 -21.57
CA GLY A 489 11.58 -30.34 -20.28
C GLY A 489 11.87 -28.84 -20.22
N ARG A 490 12.90 -28.45 -19.45
CA ARG A 490 13.32 -27.05 -19.28
C ARG A 490 14.35 -26.69 -20.33
N VAL A 491 14.02 -25.75 -21.20
CA VAL A 491 14.85 -25.33 -22.33
C VAL A 491 15.39 -23.91 -22.10
N VAL A 492 16.69 -23.80 -21.96
CA VAL A 492 17.36 -22.52 -21.68
C VAL A 492 17.48 -21.68 -22.95
N ARG A 493 17.09 -20.40 -22.85
CA ARG A 493 17.04 -19.44 -23.96
C ARG A 493 18.13 -18.38 -23.92
N LEU A 494 18.63 -18.06 -22.74
CA LEU A 494 19.72 -17.12 -22.54
C LEU A 494 20.56 -17.58 -21.35
N ILE A 495 21.87 -17.49 -21.46
CA ILE A 495 22.85 -17.73 -20.39
C ILE A 495 23.81 -16.56 -20.31
N ALA A 496 24.04 -16.05 -19.09
CA ALA A 496 25.00 -15.00 -18.82
C ALA A 496 25.75 -15.26 -17.50
N ASP A 497 27.04 -14.91 -17.47
CA ASP A 497 27.75 -14.74 -16.20
C ASP A 497 27.56 -13.33 -15.64
N ASP A 498 28.04 -13.09 -14.43
CA ASP A 498 27.86 -11.80 -13.74
C ASP A 498 28.51 -10.64 -14.50
N ALA A 499 29.69 -10.86 -15.10
CA ALA A 499 30.43 -9.86 -15.86
C ALA A 499 29.69 -9.42 -17.14
N SER A 500 28.78 -10.25 -17.64
CA SER A 500 28.06 -10.02 -18.90
C SER A 500 26.69 -9.40 -18.73
N LEU A 501 26.22 -9.18 -17.50
CA LEU A 501 24.86 -8.69 -17.23
C LEU A 501 24.59 -7.31 -17.84
N ASP A 502 25.58 -6.43 -17.92
CA ASP A 502 25.43 -5.12 -18.58
C ASP A 502 25.16 -5.27 -20.09
N GLY A 503 25.77 -6.24 -20.73
CA GLY A 503 25.51 -6.58 -22.15
C GLY A 503 24.09 -7.09 -22.36
N VAL A 504 23.60 -7.95 -21.47
CA VAL A 504 22.21 -8.44 -21.48
C VAL A 504 21.23 -7.30 -21.26
N LYS A 505 21.49 -6.45 -20.26
CA LYS A 505 20.69 -5.27 -19.97
C LYS A 505 20.58 -4.33 -21.17
N LYS A 506 21.68 -4.12 -21.87
CA LYS A 506 21.71 -3.23 -23.03
C LYS A 506 20.76 -3.68 -24.14
N ILE A 507 20.62 -4.98 -24.39
CA ILE A 507 19.70 -5.51 -25.42
C ILE A 507 18.27 -5.04 -25.12
N GLU A 508 17.81 -5.22 -23.90
CA GLU A 508 16.46 -4.84 -23.52
C GLU A 508 16.28 -3.32 -23.46
N ALA A 509 17.30 -2.61 -22.97
CA ALA A 509 17.27 -1.15 -22.91
C ALA A 509 17.15 -0.54 -24.32
N ASP A 510 17.82 -1.07 -25.32
CA ASP A 510 17.72 -0.63 -26.71
C ASP A 510 16.32 -0.89 -27.28
N VAL A 511 15.70 -2.05 -26.98
CA VAL A 511 14.32 -2.38 -27.38
C VAL A 511 13.32 -1.43 -26.72
N VAL A 512 13.45 -1.21 -25.41
CA VAL A 512 12.58 -0.29 -24.66
C VAL A 512 12.73 1.14 -25.16
N ALA A 513 13.95 1.59 -25.43
CA ALA A 513 14.22 2.94 -25.95
C ALA A 513 13.59 3.13 -27.34
N ALA A 514 13.78 2.19 -28.27
CA ALA A 514 13.21 2.25 -29.60
C ALA A 514 11.67 2.28 -29.57
N ARG A 515 11.05 1.44 -28.74
CA ARG A 515 9.58 1.43 -28.56
C ARG A 515 9.09 2.73 -27.93
N THR A 516 9.75 3.22 -26.89
CA THR A 516 9.36 4.47 -26.22
C THR A 516 9.48 5.67 -27.16
N ALA A 517 10.51 5.71 -28.00
CA ALA A 517 10.66 6.76 -29.01
C ALA A 517 9.55 6.71 -30.08
N ARG A 518 9.07 5.52 -30.45
CA ARG A 518 8.02 5.35 -31.44
C ARG A 518 6.61 5.60 -30.85
N ASP A 519 6.31 4.99 -29.70
CA ASP A 519 4.95 4.89 -29.15
C ASP A 519 4.70 5.86 -27.98
N GLY A 520 5.74 6.45 -27.42
CA GLY A 520 5.67 7.28 -26.21
C GLY A 520 5.47 6.49 -24.92
N LEU A 521 5.35 7.23 -23.83
CA LEU A 521 5.12 6.70 -22.48
C LEU A 521 3.64 6.59 -22.20
N THR A 522 3.19 5.45 -21.73
CA THR A 522 1.79 5.28 -21.33
C THR A 522 1.52 5.97 -20.00
N GLY A 523 0.40 6.63 -19.94
CA GLY A 523 -0.10 7.25 -18.73
C GLY A 523 -1.60 7.50 -18.82
N GLN A 524 -2.10 8.27 -17.88
CA GLN A 524 -3.51 8.65 -17.84
C GLN A 524 -3.66 10.14 -17.60
N VAL A 525 -4.70 10.72 -18.19
CA VAL A 525 -5.12 12.09 -17.94
C VAL A 525 -5.85 12.14 -16.59
N GLU A 526 -5.35 13.00 -15.72
CA GLU A 526 -5.91 13.19 -14.39
C GLU A 526 -6.92 14.32 -14.34
N LEU A 527 -6.55 15.42 -14.97
CA LEU A 527 -7.34 16.64 -15.00
C LEU A 527 -6.96 17.45 -16.24
N VAL A 528 -7.95 18.04 -16.87
CA VAL A 528 -7.78 19.10 -17.88
C VAL A 528 -8.40 20.37 -17.31
N SER A 529 -7.61 21.43 -17.19
CA SER A 529 -8.05 22.72 -16.67
C SER A 529 -7.56 23.84 -17.60
N GLY A 530 -8.47 24.39 -18.41
CA GLY A 530 -8.11 25.34 -19.44
C GLY A 530 -7.11 24.75 -20.44
N ASP A 531 -5.93 25.35 -20.56
CA ASP A 531 -4.82 24.88 -21.42
C ASP A 531 -3.83 23.95 -20.69
N THR A 532 -4.15 23.55 -19.47
CA THR A 532 -3.27 22.73 -18.63
C THR A 532 -3.80 21.31 -18.51
N VAL A 533 -2.92 20.31 -18.67
CA VAL A 533 -3.22 18.88 -18.53
C VAL A 533 -2.36 18.29 -17.43
N HIS A 534 -2.98 17.71 -16.43
CA HIS A 534 -2.31 16.87 -15.44
C HIS A 534 -2.32 15.43 -15.91
N PHE A 535 -1.13 14.86 -16.02
CA PHE A 535 -0.91 13.54 -16.60
C PHE A 535 -0.07 12.68 -15.67
N LEU A 536 -0.51 11.45 -15.41
CA LEU A 536 0.22 10.48 -14.62
C LEU A 536 0.91 9.47 -15.54
N ILE A 537 2.23 9.52 -15.61
CA ILE A 537 3.05 8.52 -16.32
C ILE A 537 3.15 7.28 -15.46
N HIS A 538 2.84 6.11 -16.02
CA HIS A 538 2.81 4.86 -15.27
C HIS A 538 4.18 4.37 -14.83
N SER A 539 4.20 3.61 -13.74
CA SER A 539 5.41 3.09 -13.10
C SER A 539 6.26 2.17 -13.99
N SER A 540 5.64 1.46 -14.95
CA SER A 540 6.40 0.69 -15.95
C SER A 540 7.37 1.55 -16.76
N TYR A 541 7.11 2.85 -16.82
CA TYR A 541 7.96 3.84 -17.50
C TYR A 541 8.66 4.79 -16.53
N TRP A 542 8.88 4.37 -15.28
CA TRP A 542 9.49 5.22 -14.26
C TRP A 542 10.86 5.77 -14.69
N SER A 543 11.74 4.92 -15.21
CA SER A 543 13.08 5.34 -15.65
C SER A 543 13.01 6.32 -16.81
N GLN A 544 12.14 6.06 -17.79
CA GLN A 544 11.96 6.91 -18.97
C GLN A 544 11.25 8.22 -18.60
N GLY A 545 10.25 8.15 -17.72
CA GLY A 545 9.55 9.33 -17.21
C GLY A 545 10.48 10.25 -16.43
N ASN A 546 11.46 9.71 -15.71
CA ASN A 546 12.47 10.49 -14.99
C ASN A 546 13.42 11.27 -15.92
N GLN A 547 13.51 10.90 -17.19
CA GLN A 547 14.35 11.59 -18.17
C GLN A 547 13.67 12.83 -18.77
N LEU A 548 12.34 12.95 -18.65
CA LEU A 548 11.60 14.11 -19.12
C LEU A 548 11.99 15.35 -18.29
N LYS A 549 12.19 16.47 -18.97
CA LYS A 549 12.62 17.73 -18.36
C LYS A 549 11.57 18.82 -18.55
N PRO A 550 11.34 19.68 -17.55
CA PRO A 550 10.56 20.90 -17.73
C PRO A 550 11.08 21.73 -18.92
N GLY A 551 10.18 22.34 -19.66
CA GLY A 551 10.47 23.04 -20.92
C GLY A 551 10.54 22.14 -22.16
N GLN A 552 10.46 20.82 -22.01
CA GLN A 552 10.51 19.90 -23.13
C GLN A 552 9.18 19.89 -23.91
N ALA A 553 9.28 19.96 -25.23
CA ALA A 553 8.13 19.76 -26.10
C ALA A 553 7.69 18.29 -26.08
N VAL A 554 6.40 18.09 -25.96
CA VAL A 554 5.77 16.76 -25.94
C VAL A 554 4.51 16.74 -26.78
N GLN A 555 4.11 15.54 -27.18
CA GLN A 555 2.83 15.28 -27.83
C GLN A 555 1.98 14.35 -26.98
N LEU A 556 0.70 14.68 -26.83
CA LEU A 556 -0.31 13.81 -26.27
C LEU A 556 -1.11 13.12 -27.38
N ARG A 557 -1.36 11.82 -27.23
CA ARG A 557 -2.27 11.05 -28.07
C ARG A 557 -3.20 10.19 -27.25
N ALA A 558 -4.48 10.13 -27.63
CA ALA A 558 -5.39 9.13 -27.10
C ALA A 558 -4.94 7.72 -27.48
N THR A 559 -5.48 6.70 -26.82
CA THR A 559 -5.24 5.31 -27.18
C THR A 559 -6.54 4.59 -27.52
N ASP A 560 -6.43 3.56 -28.38
CA ASP A 560 -7.50 2.58 -28.59
C ASP A 560 -7.62 1.59 -27.41
N ALA A 561 -8.52 0.63 -27.55
CA ALA A 561 -8.72 -0.41 -26.52
C ALA A 561 -7.52 -1.35 -26.35
N GLN A 562 -6.60 -1.38 -27.29
CA GLN A 562 -5.34 -2.13 -27.24
C GLN A 562 -4.14 -1.25 -26.85
N PHE A 563 -4.41 -0.02 -26.40
CA PHE A 563 -3.44 0.98 -25.94
C PHE A 563 -2.43 1.47 -27.01
N ASN A 564 -2.76 1.30 -28.29
CA ASN A 564 -2.01 1.93 -29.36
C ASN A 564 -2.39 3.41 -29.47
N PRO A 565 -1.44 4.31 -29.79
CA PRO A 565 -1.75 5.72 -29.97
C PRO A 565 -2.65 5.93 -31.20
N VAL A 566 -3.74 6.66 -31.02
CA VAL A 566 -4.73 6.97 -32.07
C VAL A 566 -5.04 8.45 -32.12
N GLY A 567 -5.62 8.89 -33.24
CA GLY A 567 -6.05 10.26 -33.43
C GLY A 567 -4.90 11.25 -33.66
N GLU A 568 -5.25 12.52 -33.69
CA GLU A 568 -4.29 13.60 -33.86
C GLU A 568 -3.45 13.81 -32.61
N ALA A 569 -2.18 14.16 -32.83
CA ALA A 569 -1.28 14.55 -31.74
C ALA A 569 -1.67 15.97 -31.25
N ILE A 570 -1.70 16.12 -29.93
CA ILE A 570 -1.91 17.40 -29.27
C ILE A 570 -0.56 17.88 -28.75
N GLU A 571 -0.10 19.02 -29.28
CA GLU A 571 1.20 19.59 -28.90
C GLU A 571 1.11 20.28 -27.54
N ALA A 572 2.08 19.95 -26.67
CA ALA A 572 2.18 20.54 -25.34
C ALA A 572 3.64 20.75 -24.96
N GLU A 573 3.84 21.44 -23.86
CA GLU A 573 5.13 21.60 -23.19
C GLU A 573 5.04 21.03 -21.77
N LEU A 574 6.05 20.31 -21.34
CA LEU A 574 6.16 19.83 -19.97
C LEU A 574 6.53 20.99 -19.04
N VAL A 575 5.59 21.41 -18.21
CA VAL A 575 5.80 22.52 -17.25
C VAL A 575 6.48 22.02 -15.98
N THR A 576 5.96 20.95 -15.39
CA THR A 576 6.53 20.33 -14.20
C THR A 576 6.50 18.82 -14.30
N ARG A 577 7.44 18.19 -13.63
CA ARG A 577 7.48 16.75 -13.41
C ARG A 577 7.78 16.47 -11.94
N LYS A 578 6.95 15.67 -11.30
CA LYS A 578 7.12 15.21 -9.93
C LYS A 578 7.27 13.69 -9.92
N ASN A 579 8.39 13.21 -9.39
CA ASN A 579 8.55 11.79 -9.10
C ASN A 579 7.76 11.46 -7.83
N LEU A 580 6.83 10.52 -7.92
CA LEU A 580 5.98 10.10 -6.80
C LEU A 580 6.66 9.04 -5.91
N GLY A 581 7.93 8.75 -6.16
CA GLY A 581 8.74 7.83 -5.36
C GLY A 581 8.59 6.37 -5.73
N THR A 582 9.36 5.51 -5.06
CA THR A 582 9.42 4.08 -5.31
C THR A 582 8.36 3.28 -4.56
N TYR A 583 7.71 3.88 -3.55
CA TYR A 583 6.65 3.20 -2.82
C TYR A 583 5.39 3.16 -3.68
N GLY A 584 5.17 2.00 -4.18
CA GLY A 584 3.91 1.57 -4.78
C GLY A 584 3.71 1.90 -6.24
N SER A 585 4.05 3.04 -6.76
CA SER A 585 3.74 3.36 -8.14
C SER A 585 4.95 3.65 -9.04
N GLY A 586 6.07 4.10 -8.48
CA GLY A 586 7.20 4.56 -9.31
C GLY A 586 6.76 5.53 -10.43
N ALA A 587 5.56 6.09 -10.30
CA ALA A 587 4.97 6.95 -11.31
C ALA A 587 5.55 8.37 -11.27
N ASN A 588 5.44 9.06 -12.39
CA ASN A 588 5.74 10.49 -12.47
C ASN A 588 4.44 11.25 -12.76
N GLU A 589 4.20 12.30 -11.98
CA GLU A 589 3.16 13.27 -12.27
C GLU A 589 3.75 14.36 -13.17
N ALA A 590 3.11 14.62 -14.31
CA ALA A 590 3.51 15.62 -15.28
C ALA A 590 2.41 16.66 -15.43
N THR A 591 2.76 17.94 -15.34
CA THR A 591 1.87 19.05 -15.73
C THR A 591 2.30 19.53 -17.10
N LEU A 592 1.38 19.48 -18.03
CA LEU A 592 1.59 19.86 -19.44
C LEU A 592 0.78 21.11 -19.77
N LYS A 593 1.37 22.02 -20.51
CA LYS A 593 0.69 23.19 -21.05
C LYS A 593 0.52 23.03 -22.56
N LEU A 594 -0.72 23.13 -23.05
CA LEU A 594 -1.02 23.05 -24.47
C LEU A 594 -0.38 24.22 -25.22
N LYS A 595 0.26 23.94 -26.34
CA LYS A 595 0.83 25.01 -27.18
C LYS A 595 -0.24 25.89 -27.81
N GLN A 596 -1.41 25.30 -28.08
CA GLN A 596 -2.56 26.01 -28.60
C GLN A 596 -3.74 25.84 -27.64
N PRO A 597 -4.21 26.91 -26.96
CA PRO A 597 -5.35 26.82 -26.04
C PRO A 597 -6.62 26.25 -26.68
N ALA A 598 -6.79 26.44 -28.01
CA ALA A 598 -7.90 25.86 -28.75
C ALA A 598 -7.93 24.32 -28.74
N ASP A 599 -6.78 23.67 -28.54
CA ASP A 599 -6.68 22.22 -28.47
C ASP A 599 -7.29 21.64 -27.17
N ALA A 600 -7.58 22.48 -26.17
CA ALA A 600 -8.36 22.08 -25.01
C ALA A 600 -9.73 21.48 -25.38
N LYS A 601 -10.32 21.94 -26.47
CA LYS A 601 -11.58 21.40 -27.02
C LYS A 601 -11.41 19.95 -27.49
N LYS A 602 -10.25 19.55 -28.00
CA LYS A 602 -9.95 18.17 -28.40
C LYS A 602 -9.89 17.26 -27.19
N LEU A 603 -9.54 17.80 -26.03
CA LEU A 603 -9.48 17.08 -24.74
C LEU A 603 -10.83 17.08 -24.00
N ALA A 604 -11.81 17.87 -24.42
CA ALA A 604 -13.11 17.99 -23.73
C ALA A 604 -13.89 16.66 -23.64
N GLY A 605 -13.61 15.72 -24.55
CA GLY A 605 -14.16 14.37 -24.53
C GLY A 605 -13.34 13.36 -23.72
N TRP A 606 -12.17 13.77 -23.21
CA TRP A 606 -11.31 12.88 -22.43
C TRP A 606 -11.78 12.86 -20.98
N LYS A 607 -12.19 11.69 -20.56
CA LYS A 607 -12.62 11.46 -19.17
C LYS A 607 -11.40 11.40 -18.27
N LYS A 608 -11.57 11.71 -16.98
CA LYS A 608 -10.59 11.38 -15.96
C LYS A 608 -10.23 9.89 -16.08
N SER A 609 -8.94 9.59 -16.02
CA SER A 609 -8.38 8.25 -16.25
C SER A 609 -8.37 7.80 -17.71
N GLN A 610 -8.63 8.70 -18.68
CA GLN A 610 -8.38 8.39 -20.08
C GLN A 610 -6.91 7.99 -20.26
N ILE A 611 -6.68 6.78 -20.80
CA ILE A 611 -5.33 6.34 -21.13
C ILE A 611 -4.87 7.08 -22.38
N ALA A 612 -3.66 7.57 -22.31
CA ALA A 612 -3.03 8.29 -23.38
C ALA A 612 -1.51 8.01 -23.40
N ARG A 613 -0.89 8.43 -24.47
CA ARG A 613 0.57 8.40 -24.63
C ARG A 613 1.12 9.82 -24.60
N ILE A 614 2.25 9.97 -23.89
CA ILE A 614 3.07 11.18 -23.96
C ILE A 614 4.36 10.85 -24.70
N LEU A 615 4.61 11.56 -25.79
CA LEU A 615 5.79 11.40 -26.64
C LEU A 615 6.67 12.63 -26.52
N ALA A 616 7.91 12.45 -26.05
CA ALA A 616 8.92 13.50 -26.06
C ALA A 616 9.39 13.80 -27.50
N ARG A 617 9.61 15.09 -27.82
CA ARG A 617 10.19 15.55 -29.10
C ARG A 617 11.51 16.23 -28.92
#